data_75e56b58e3187cd2e23162455fd0979b
#
_entry.id   75e56b58e3187cd2e23162455fd0979b
#
_cell.length_a   1.000
_cell.length_b   1.000
_cell.length_c   1.000
_cell.angle_alpha   90.00
_cell.angle_beta   90.00
_cell.angle_gamma   90.00
#
_symmetry.space_group_name_H-M   'P 1'
#
loop_
_entity.id
_entity.type
_entity.pdbx_description
1 polymer ?
#
loop_
_entity_poly.entity_id
_entity_poly.type
_entity_poly.pdbx_seq_one_letter_code
_entity_poly.pdbx_strand_id
1 'polypeptide(L)'
;MSEAMIDEMITGKLMNALRGDERYEVIGSLDNSEIRGASVVSVGVDETAQANVGLPDYRSKVSVYVSSHVSEDDTGQSFRDICQEVMGRLEKYALREAPLSSLFEEVPVVGFLFDRSKTMTVDDTYGKCYLAHLEYTVITSF
;
A
#
# COMPACT_ATOMS: atom_id res chain seq x y z
N MET A 1 6.16 -3.46 -22.34
CA MET A 1 5.06 -3.09 -21.44
C MET A 1 5.31 -1.70 -20.89
N SER A 2 4.28 -0.88 -20.80
CA SER A 2 4.44 0.48 -20.29
C SER A 2 4.51 0.51 -18.75
N GLU A 3 5.20 1.51 -18.22
CA GLU A 3 5.28 1.72 -16.77
C GLU A 3 3.91 1.93 -16.14
N ALA A 4 3.00 2.62 -16.83
CA ALA A 4 1.64 2.84 -16.36
C ALA A 4 0.85 1.53 -16.22
N MET A 5 1.04 0.57 -17.11
CA MET A 5 0.40 -0.75 -17.02
C MET A 5 0.95 -1.54 -15.84
N ILE A 6 2.24 -1.45 -15.59
CA ILE A 6 2.89 -2.11 -14.44
C ILE A 6 2.32 -1.53 -13.14
N ASP A 7 2.19 -0.20 -13.07
CA ASP A 7 1.63 0.48 -11.90
C ASP A 7 0.20 0.03 -11.60
N GLU A 8 -0.64 -0.07 -12.62
CA GLU A 8 -2.02 -0.54 -12.46
C GLU A 8 -2.09 -1.98 -11.97
N MET A 9 -1.26 -2.86 -12.53
CA MET A 9 -1.25 -4.27 -12.15
C MET A 9 -0.82 -4.45 -10.69
N ILE A 10 0.25 -3.77 -10.28
CA ILE A 10 0.76 -3.84 -8.91
C ILE A 10 -0.27 -3.28 -7.94
N THR A 11 -0.80 -2.09 -8.22
CA THR A 11 -1.81 -1.44 -7.39
C THR A 11 -3.04 -2.33 -7.21
N GLY A 12 -3.55 -2.89 -8.29
CA GLY A 12 -4.73 -3.77 -8.26
C GLY A 12 -4.52 -5.01 -7.40
N LYS A 13 -3.35 -5.66 -7.51
CA LYS A 13 -3.05 -6.86 -6.72
C LYS A 13 -2.91 -6.54 -5.22
N LEU A 14 -2.26 -5.46 -4.89
CA LEU A 14 -2.11 -5.04 -3.50
C LEU A 14 -3.44 -4.61 -2.89
N MET A 15 -4.26 -3.88 -3.62
CA MET A 15 -5.61 -3.52 -3.16
C MET A 15 -6.45 -4.75 -2.88
N ASN A 16 -6.42 -5.75 -3.75
CA ASN A 16 -7.16 -7.00 -3.56
C ASN A 16 -6.72 -7.74 -2.30
N ALA A 17 -5.43 -7.73 -2.00
CA ALA A 17 -4.89 -8.37 -0.80
C ALA A 17 -5.36 -7.70 0.49
N LEU A 18 -5.65 -6.40 0.44
CA LEU A 18 -6.03 -5.60 1.60
C LEU A 18 -7.54 -5.47 1.79
N ARG A 19 -8.34 -5.80 0.78
CA ARG A 19 -9.80 -5.75 0.84
C ARG A 19 -10.37 -6.83 1.76
N GLY A 20 -11.64 -6.63 2.16
CA GLY A 20 -12.39 -7.62 2.94
C GLY A 20 -12.38 -7.38 4.43
N ASP A 21 -11.77 -6.30 4.92
CA ASP A 21 -11.82 -5.89 6.32
C ASP A 21 -12.80 -4.72 6.47
N GLU A 22 -13.77 -4.87 7.37
CA GLU A 22 -14.82 -3.86 7.56
C GLU A 22 -14.34 -2.60 8.28
N ARG A 23 -13.17 -2.66 8.93
CA ARG A 23 -12.62 -1.53 9.68
C ARG A 23 -12.10 -0.41 8.82
N TYR A 24 -11.83 -0.67 7.54
CA TYR A 24 -11.28 0.32 6.62
C TYR A 24 -11.76 0.10 5.19
N GLU A 25 -11.73 1.17 4.42
CA GLU A 25 -11.98 1.16 2.99
C GLU A 25 -10.64 1.18 2.25
N VAL A 26 -10.52 0.43 1.15
CA VAL A 26 -9.31 0.39 0.33
C VAL A 26 -9.55 1.18 -0.95
N ILE A 27 -8.69 2.16 -1.20
CA ILE A 27 -8.72 2.98 -2.41
C ILE A 27 -7.38 2.98 -3.12
N GLY A 28 -7.40 3.25 -4.42
CA GLY A 28 -6.20 3.43 -5.22
C GLY A 28 -5.82 4.89 -5.27
N SER A 29 -4.69 5.25 -4.70
CA SER A 29 -4.18 6.60 -4.52
C SER A 29 -5.03 7.52 -3.65
N LEU A 30 -4.35 8.44 -2.96
CA LEU A 30 -5.02 9.47 -2.14
C LEU A 30 -5.71 10.49 -3.04
N ASP A 31 -6.97 10.28 -3.26
CA ASP A 31 -7.84 11.36 -3.65
C ASP A 31 -8.27 12.08 -2.37
N ASN A 32 -7.74 13.27 -2.13
CA ASN A 32 -7.92 14.05 -0.90
C ASN A 32 -9.36 14.47 -0.64
N SER A 33 -10.27 14.20 -1.56
CA SER A 33 -11.61 14.80 -1.49
C SER A 33 -12.60 14.04 -0.63
N GLU A 34 -12.31 12.79 -0.16
CA GLU A 34 -13.41 11.98 0.35
C GLU A 34 -13.11 11.06 1.54
N ILE A 35 -12.14 11.39 2.38
CA ILE A 35 -11.97 10.63 3.62
C ILE A 35 -13.04 11.07 4.60
N ARG A 36 -14.18 10.40 4.57
CA ARG A 36 -15.31 10.71 5.44
C ARG A 36 -15.45 9.67 6.52
N GLY A 37 -15.04 10.03 7.74
CA GLY A 37 -15.47 9.35 8.96
C GLY A 37 -15.00 7.90 9.18
N ALA A 38 -14.42 7.28 8.20
CA ALA A 38 -13.92 5.91 8.28
C ALA A 38 -12.40 5.89 8.15
N SER A 39 -11.80 4.80 8.58
CA SER A 39 -10.39 4.55 8.27
C SER A 39 -10.24 4.19 6.81
N VAL A 40 -9.18 4.68 6.19
CA VAL A 40 -8.92 4.49 4.77
C VAL A 40 -7.51 3.94 4.59
N VAL A 41 -7.39 2.94 3.73
CA VAL A 41 -6.11 2.41 3.27
C VAL A 41 -5.99 2.73 1.79
N SER A 42 -4.97 3.51 1.41
CA SER A 42 -4.73 3.81 0.01
C SER A 42 -3.44 3.18 -0.47
N VAL A 43 -3.46 2.70 -1.72
CA VAL A 43 -2.31 2.06 -2.35
C VAL A 43 -1.99 2.82 -3.63
N GLY A 44 -0.73 3.18 -3.81
CA GLY A 44 -0.29 3.84 -5.03
C GLY A 44 1.15 3.50 -5.34
N VAL A 45 1.49 3.59 -6.61
CA VAL A 45 2.87 3.46 -7.08
C VAL A 45 3.39 4.88 -7.31
N ASP A 46 4.45 5.25 -6.57
CA ASP A 46 5.05 6.58 -6.67
C ASP A 46 5.93 6.71 -7.89
N GLU A 47 6.65 5.65 -8.22
CA GLU A 47 7.61 5.64 -9.32
C GLU A 47 7.82 4.21 -9.80
N THR A 48 7.88 4.03 -11.10
CA THR A 48 8.35 2.79 -11.73
C THR A 48 9.47 3.15 -12.68
N ALA A 49 10.61 2.50 -12.54
CA ALA A 49 11.77 2.72 -13.37
C ALA A 49 12.36 1.38 -13.82
N GLN A 50 12.93 1.39 -15.02
CA GLN A 50 13.67 0.23 -15.53
C GLN A 50 14.91 0.02 -14.66
N ALA A 51 15.04 -1.19 -14.09
CA ALA A 51 16.12 -1.49 -13.16
C ALA A 51 17.47 -1.66 -13.86
N ASN A 52 17.46 -2.20 -15.09
CA ASN A 52 18.66 -2.40 -15.90
C ASN A 52 18.40 -2.00 -17.32
N VAL A 53 19.33 -1.24 -17.91
CA VAL A 53 19.22 -0.79 -19.30
C VAL A 53 19.17 -2.00 -20.25
N GLY A 54 18.15 -2.03 -21.10
CA GLY A 54 17.99 -3.08 -22.10
C GLY A 54 17.36 -4.37 -21.61
N LEU A 55 17.07 -4.51 -20.29
CA LEU A 55 16.40 -5.67 -19.73
C LEU A 55 14.96 -5.31 -19.31
N PRO A 56 14.03 -6.27 -19.38
CA PRO A 56 12.62 -6.02 -19.03
C PRO A 56 12.37 -6.09 -17.52
N ASP A 57 13.31 -5.58 -16.73
CA ASP A 57 13.23 -5.55 -15.28
C ASP A 57 12.86 -4.16 -14.80
N TYR A 58 11.87 -4.07 -13.94
CA TYR A 58 11.37 -2.80 -13.41
C TYR A 58 11.34 -2.83 -11.89
N ARG A 59 11.63 -1.68 -11.31
CA ARG A 59 11.52 -1.46 -9.87
C ARG A 59 10.45 -0.42 -9.63
N SER A 60 9.43 -0.78 -8.85
CA SER A 60 8.33 0.10 -8.51
C SER A 60 8.38 0.43 -7.04
N LYS A 61 8.33 1.72 -6.72
CA LYS A 61 8.20 2.20 -5.35
C LYS A 61 6.74 2.37 -5.03
N VAL A 62 6.28 1.68 -4.00
CA VAL A 62 4.87 1.61 -3.63
C VAL A 62 4.69 2.26 -2.27
N SER A 63 3.67 3.10 -2.17
CA SER A 63 3.23 3.68 -0.91
C SER A 63 1.88 3.10 -0.52
N VAL A 64 1.77 2.66 0.72
CA VAL A 64 0.51 2.28 1.34
C VAL A 64 0.28 3.24 2.50
N TYR A 65 -0.81 3.98 2.44
CA TYR A 65 -1.19 4.92 3.48
C TYR A 65 -2.36 4.38 4.27
N VAL A 66 -2.26 4.45 5.59
CA VAL A 66 -3.37 4.17 6.49
C VAL A 66 -3.73 5.46 7.19
N SER A 67 -4.99 5.87 7.12
CA SER A 67 -5.44 7.09 7.79
C SER A 67 -6.73 6.85 8.58
N SER A 68 -6.83 7.54 9.71
CA SER A 68 -8.02 7.51 10.57
C SER A 68 -8.19 8.87 11.22
N HIS A 69 -9.44 9.35 11.33
CA HIS A 69 -9.71 10.61 12.01
C HIS A 69 -9.55 10.47 13.53
N VAL A 70 -8.88 11.44 14.15
CA VAL A 70 -8.66 11.46 15.60
C VAL A 70 -10.00 11.54 16.34
N SER A 71 -10.99 12.25 15.78
CA SER A 71 -12.33 12.38 16.39
C SER A 71 -13.08 11.05 16.50
N GLU A 72 -12.77 10.07 15.66
CA GLU A 72 -13.36 8.74 15.67
C GLU A 72 -12.57 7.73 16.51
N ASP A 73 -11.37 8.10 16.95
CA ASP A 73 -10.44 7.20 17.63
C ASP A 73 -9.51 7.99 18.56
N ASP A 74 -10.02 8.35 19.75
CA ASP A 74 -9.33 9.21 20.69
C ASP A 74 -7.96 8.69 21.12
N THR A 75 -7.79 7.37 21.26
CA THR A 75 -6.56 6.77 21.73
C THR A 75 -5.60 6.37 20.61
N GLY A 76 -6.08 6.37 19.36
CA GLY A 76 -5.35 5.87 18.22
C GLY A 76 -5.23 4.34 18.19
N GLN A 77 -5.95 3.63 19.07
CA GLN A 77 -5.85 2.17 19.14
C GLN A 77 -6.40 1.49 17.89
N SER A 78 -7.54 1.95 17.40
CA SER A 78 -8.14 1.42 16.18
C SER A 78 -7.19 1.65 14.97
N PHE A 79 -6.60 2.83 14.89
CA PHE A 79 -5.60 3.13 13.86
C PHE A 79 -4.40 2.17 13.93
N ARG A 80 -3.85 1.95 15.13
CA ARG A 80 -2.72 1.03 15.30
C ARG A 80 -3.08 -0.41 14.92
N ASP A 81 -4.28 -0.84 15.29
CA ASP A 81 -4.77 -2.18 14.96
C ASP A 81 -4.89 -2.38 13.43
N ILE A 82 -5.38 -1.35 12.73
CA ILE A 82 -5.47 -1.38 11.27
C ILE A 82 -4.08 -1.40 10.64
N CYS A 83 -3.14 -0.59 11.13
CA CYS A 83 -1.76 -0.62 10.65
C CYS A 83 -1.13 -2.00 10.81
N GLN A 84 -1.32 -2.65 11.95
CA GLN A 84 -0.81 -4.00 12.19
C GLN A 84 -1.45 -5.02 11.24
N GLU A 85 -2.74 -4.91 10.99
CA GLU A 85 -3.45 -5.79 10.07
C GLU A 85 -2.92 -5.63 8.63
N VAL A 86 -2.78 -4.39 8.15
CA VAL A 86 -2.27 -4.09 6.82
C VAL A 86 -0.84 -4.60 6.65
N MET A 87 0.02 -4.30 7.61
CA MET A 87 1.40 -4.77 7.59
C MET A 87 1.47 -6.29 7.61
N GLY A 88 0.67 -6.93 8.46
CA GLY A 88 0.63 -8.39 8.60
C GLY A 88 0.20 -9.08 7.32
N ARG A 89 -0.77 -8.54 6.60
CA ARG A 89 -1.24 -9.11 5.33
C ARG A 89 -0.18 -9.08 4.24
N LEU A 90 0.72 -8.11 4.27
CA LEU A 90 1.78 -7.96 3.28
C LEU A 90 3.10 -8.60 3.72
N GLU A 91 3.36 -8.67 5.03
CA GLU A 91 4.63 -9.15 5.59
C GLU A 91 4.98 -10.58 5.19
N LYS A 92 4.00 -11.46 5.17
CA LYS A 92 4.24 -12.87 4.80
C LYS A 92 4.80 -13.01 3.38
N TYR A 93 4.46 -12.10 2.49
CA TYR A 93 4.99 -12.08 1.12
C TYR A 93 6.37 -11.44 1.08
N ALA A 94 6.57 -10.35 1.82
CA ALA A 94 7.87 -9.68 1.91
C ALA A 94 8.92 -10.58 2.56
N LEU A 95 8.54 -11.38 3.56
CA LEU A 95 9.41 -12.33 4.23
C LEU A 95 9.52 -13.69 3.51
N ARG A 96 8.84 -13.83 2.39
CA ARG A 96 8.81 -15.10 1.62
C ARG A 96 8.22 -16.29 2.37
N GLU A 97 7.40 -16.05 3.37
CA GLU A 97 6.62 -17.08 4.06
C GLU A 97 5.46 -17.58 3.19
N ALA A 98 4.99 -16.74 2.27
CA ALA A 98 4.06 -17.10 1.23
C ALA A 98 4.65 -16.75 -0.14
N PRO A 99 4.34 -17.52 -1.20
CA PRO A 99 4.91 -17.26 -2.52
C PRO A 99 4.35 -15.96 -3.12
N LEU A 100 5.22 -15.19 -3.80
CA LEU A 100 4.82 -13.94 -4.45
C LEU A 100 3.73 -14.15 -5.50
N SER A 101 3.70 -15.33 -6.14
CA SER A 101 2.67 -15.68 -7.13
C SER A 101 1.26 -15.74 -6.53
N SER A 102 1.10 -15.99 -5.24
CA SER A 102 -0.23 -15.97 -4.62
C SER A 102 -0.72 -14.54 -4.32
N LEU A 103 0.17 -13.57 -4.19
CA LEU A 103 -0.19 -12.16 -4.07
C LEU A 103 -0.38 -11.51 -5.45
N PHE A 104 0.59 -11.69 -6.33
CA PHE A 104 0.67 -10.99 -7.60
C PHE A 104 0.13 -11.78 -8.80
N GLU A 105 -0.19 -13.07 -8.59
CA GLU A 105 -0.79 -13.97 -9.59
C GLU A 105 -0.03 -13.92 -10.93
N GLU A 106 -0.65 -13.36 -11.97
CA GLU A 106 -0.12 -13.32 -13.32
C GLU A 106 0.99 -12.29 -13.54
N VAL A 107 1.19 -11.38 -12.57
CA VAL A 107 2.23 -10.36 -12.66
C VAL A 107 3.57 -10.98 -12.27
N PRO A 108 4.60 -10.91 -13.13
CA PRO A 108 5.87 -11.58 -12.87
C PRO A 108 6.74 -10.83 -11.87
N VAL A 109 6.31 -10.84 -10.62
CA VAL A 109 7.02 -10.21 -9.51
C VAL A 109 8.09 -11.17 -8.99
N VAL A 110 9.34 -10.72 -8.98
CA VAL A 110 10.49 -11.47 -8.50
C VAL A 110 11.04 -10.95 -7.17
N GLY A 111 10.59 -9.79 -6.73
CA GLY A 111 10.96 -9.22 -5.44
C GLY A 111 9.86 -8.36 -4.87
N PHE A 112 9.66 -8.46 -3.57
CA PHE A 112 8.74 -7.62 -2.81
C PHE A 112 9.38 -7.33 -1.47
N LEU A 113 9.72 -6.07 -1.23
CA LEU A 113 10.52 -5.65 -0.08
C LEU A 113 9.78 -4.58 0.70
N PHE A 114 9.78 -4.73 2.02
CA PHE A 114 9.37 -3.66 2.91
C PHE A 114 10.56 -2.74 3.16
N ASP A 115 10.42 -1.46 2.85
CA ASP A 115 11.51 -0.50 2.98
C ASP A 115 11.48 0.25 4.32
N ARG A 116 10.35 0.87 4.64
CA ARG A 116 10.20 1.60 5.90
C ARG A 116 8.75 1.96 6.18
N SER A 117 8.49 2.37 7.44
CA SER A 117 7.22 2.94 7.84
C SER A 117 7.44 4.24 8.60
N LYS A 118 6.48 5.15 8.50
CA LYS A 118 6.47 6.40 9.22
C LYS A 118 5.04 6.71 9.65
N THR A 119 4.87 7.14 10.91
CA THR A 119 3.58 7.53 11.46
C THR A 119 3.59 9.00 11.82
N MET A 120 2.50 9.70 11.57
CA MET A 120 2.38 11.12 11.88
C MET A 120 0.94 11.48 12.15
N THR A 121 0.72 12.66 12.69
CA THR A 121 -0.59 13.28 12.79
C THR A 121 -0.61 14.45 11.82
N VAL A 122 -1.63 14.49 10.97
CA VAL A 122 -1.77 15.54 9.95
C VAL A 122 -3.13 16.21 10.09
N ASP A 123 -3.23 17.48 9.65
CA ASP A 123 -4.50 18.18 9.55
C ASP A 123 -5.02 18.06 8.13
N ASP A 124 -6.30 17.70 8.00
CA ASP A 124 -7.00 17.71 6.72
C ASP A 124 -8.24 18.62 6.79
N THR A 125 -9.05 18.62 5.74
CA THR A 125 -10.28 19.43 5.66
C THR A 125 -11.28 19.10 6.77
N TYR A 126 -11.24 17.89 7.31
CA TYR A 126 -12.20 17.39 8.30
C TYR A 126 -11.63 17.32 9.72
N GLY A 127 -10.41 17.81 9.93
CA GLY A 127 -9.75 17.83 11.23
C GLY A 127 -8.43 17.06 11.24
N LYS A 128 -8.03 16.59 12.43
CA LYS A 128 -6.78 15.83 12.58
C LYS A 128 -6.96 14.38 12.23
N CYS A 129 -5.98 13.85 11.51
CA CYS A 129 -5.89 12.45 11.14
C CYS A 129 -4.59 11.84 11.64
N TYR A 130 -4.66 10.59 12.09
CA TYR A 130 -3.49 9.74 12.17
C TYR A 130 -3.16 9.26 10.75
N LEU A 131 -1.89 9.25 10.40
CA LEU A 131 -1.42 8.79 9.09
C LEU A 131 -0.21 7.89 9.26
N ALA A 132 -0.25 6.71 8.67
CA ALA A 132 0.90 5.84 8.52
C ALA A 132 1.26 5.75 7.04
N HIS A 133 2.53 5.91 6.73
CA HIS A 133 3.08 5.74 5.40
C HIS A 133 3.98 4.50 5.40
N LEU A 134 3.57 3.47 4.70
CA LEU A 134 4.33 2.23 4.54
C LEU A 134 4.91 2.23 3.13
N GLU A 135 6.21 2.04 3.03
CA GLU A 135 6.90 2.04 1.74
C GLU A 135 7.40 0.64 1.40
N TYR A 136 7.12 0.20 0.18
CA TYR A 136 7.53 -1.09 -0.36
C TYR A 136 8.21 -0.91 -1.71
N THR A 137 9.03 -1.88 -2.07
CA THR A 137 9.61 -1.96 -3.41
C THR A 137 9.16 -3.27 -4.06
N VAL A 138 8.65 -3.20 -5.28
CA VAL A 138 8.24 -4.35 -6.07
C VAL A 138 9.15 -4.43 -7.28
N ILE A 139 9.74 -5.59 -7.51
CA ILE A 139 10.61 -5.84 -8.65
C ILE A 139 9.89 -6.81 -9.58
N THR A 140 9.70 -6.39 -10.82
CA THR A 140 9.08 -7.20 -11.87
C THR A 140 10.11 -7.52 -12.96
N SER A 141 9.97 -8.70 -13.55
CA SER A 141 10.82 -9.14 -14.66
C SER A 141 9.94 -9.77 -15.74
N PHE A 142 9.79 -9.04 -16.82
CA PHE A 142 8.95 -9.47 -17.96
C PHE A 142 9.68 -10.25 -19.04
#